data_5ec706ea3f3afea50211cdbaf445308e
#
_entry.id   5ec706ea3f3afea50211cdbaf445308e
#
_cell.length_a   1.000
_cell.length_b   1.000
_cell.length_c   1.000
_cell.angle_alpha   90.00
_cell.angle_beta   90.00
_cell.angle_gamma   90.00
#
_symmetry.space_group_name_H-M   'P 1'
#
loop_
_entity.id
_entity.type
_entity.pdbx_description
1 polymer ?
#
loop_
_entity_poly.entity_id
_entity_poly.type
_entity_poly.pdbx_seq_one_letter_code
_entity_poly.pdbx_strand_id
1 'polypeptide(L)'
;MKIAIVDDIKGEAERLSGLVARYLSTHGLFCDQTDLFASGEAFLEHFEPARYDIIFLDIYMSGMTGMETARRIREQDTNCSLLFVTTSPDFAIDSYDVNATYYLLKPVNEAQVTRALDRCNMDRIERDRYVMVPSQGKNVRLFLHNIAYTEYVSRRIMVHMKDGGTLEVNLSQKEFQQLLLPFDWFCDCMKGVLVNFEDVHKLQSDRFDMKCGATIAISRLKYSDVRERYLDYTFKTLREGQAL
;
A
#
# COMPACT_ATOMS: atom_id res chain seq x y z
N MET A 1 -1.98 0.57 1.49
CA MET A 1 -1.75 -0.55 2.45
C MET A 1 -2.52 -0.28 3.72
N LYS A 2 -3.19 -1.30 4.27
CA LYS A 2 -3.91 -1.21 5.55
C LYS A 2 -3.30 -2.18 6.55
N ILE A 3 -3.10 -1.72 7.77
CA ILE A 3 -2.44 -2.48 8.83
C ILE A 3 -3.38 -2.57 10.03
N ALA A 4 -3.47 -3.76 10.63
CA ALA A 4 -4.13 -3.94 11.92
C ALA A 4 -3.09 -4.32 12.99
N ILE A 5 -3.27 -3.80 14.20
CA ILE A 5 -2.51 -4.18 15.39
C ILE A 5 -3.53 -4.57 16.47
N VAL A 6 -3.44 -5.81 16.93
CA VAL A 6 -4.35 -6.39 17.92
C VAL A 6 -3.55 -6.73 19.17
N ASP A 7 -3.77 -5.97 20.24
CA ASP A 7 -3.03 -6.09 21.50
C ASP A 7 -3.90 -5.48 22.64
N ASP A 8 -4.15 -6.20 23.70
CA ASP A 8 -4.99 -5.72 24.80
C ASP A 8 -4.27 -4.69 25.70
N ILE A 9 -2.96 -4.51 25.52
CA ILE A 9 -2.18 -3.48 26.18
C ILE A 9 -2.01 -2.28 25.22
N LYS A 10 -2.87 -1.28 25.37
CA LYS A 10 -2.90 -0.07 24.53
C LYS A 10 -1.50 0.56 24.31
N GLY A 11 -0.67 0.65 25.35
CA GLY A 11 0.67 1.22 25.25
C GLY A 11 1.62 0.42 24.35
N GLU A 12 1.48 -0.90 24.30
CA GLU A 12 2.25 -1.77 23.41
C GLU A 12 1.78 -1.62 21.95
N ALA A 13 0.46 -1.58 21.73
CA ALA A 13 -0.12 -1.33 20.41
C ALA A 13 0.32 0.02 19.83
N GLU A 14 0.26 1.09 20.63
CA GLU A 14 0.68 2.44 20.21
C GLU A 14 2.19 2.51 19.92
N ARG A 15 3.01 1.85 20.77
CA ARG A 15 4.46 1.76 20.57
C ARG A 15 4.79 1.04 19.26
N LEU A 16 4.17 -0.12 19.01
CA LEU A 16 4.37 -0.89 17.79
C LEU A 16 3.92 -0.09 16.55
N SER A 17 2.77 0.57 16.62
CA SER A 17 2.28 1.46 15.56
C SER A 17 3.30 2.56 15.21
N GLY A 18 3.93 3.16 16.22
CA GLY A 18 5.00 4.16 16.01
C GLY A 18 6.25 3.59 15.32
N LEU A 19 6.65 2.35 15.66
CA LEU A 19 7.78 1.67 15.00
C LEU A 19 7.45 1.32 13.55
N VAL A 20 6.24 0.82 13.30
CA VAL A 20 5.75 0.51 11.95
C VAL A 20 5.69 1.78 11.09
N ALA A 21 5.12 2.88 11.60
CA ALA A 21 5.05 4.15 10.90
C ALA A 21 6.43 4.69 10.51
N ARG A 22 7.42 4.51 11.39
CA ARG A 22 8.81 4.90 11.13
C ARG A 22 9.44 4.07 10.01
N TYR A 23 9.26 2.76 10.04
CA TYR A 23 9.70 1.87 8.96
C TYR A 23 9.10 2.29 7.61
N LEU A 24 7.79 2.49 7.55
CA LEU A 24 7.09 2.88 6.32
C LEU A 24 7.60 4.23 5.78
N SER A 25 7.78 5.21 6.65
CA SER A 25 8.33 6.51 6.28
C SER A 25 9.76 6.41 5.73
N THR A 26 10.61 5.60 6.34
CA THR A 26 12.01 5.41 5.91
C THR A 26 12.10 4.72 4.55
N HIS A 27 11.18 3.80 4.26
CA HIS A 27 11.14 3.05 2.99
C HIS A 27 10.21 3.69 1.94
N GLY A 28 9.67 4.88 2.22
CA GLY A 28 8.75 5.58 1.32
C GLY A 28 7.47 4.82 1.02
N LEU A 29 7.07 3.94 1.91
CA LEU A 29 5.85 3.14 1.77
C LEU A 29 4.65 3.93 2.30
N PHE A 30 3.53 3.87 1.58
CA PHE A 30 2.32 4.56 1.97
C PHE A 30 1.37 3.62 2.71
N CYS A 31 0.96 4.01 3.93
CA CYS A 31 -0.09 3.33 4.69
C CYS A 31 -1.36 4.18 4.70
N ASP A 32 -2.47 3.61 4.22
CA ASP A 32 -3.78 4.29 4.19
C ASP A 32 -4.35 4.42 5.60
N GLN A 33 -4.16 3.37 6.41
CA GLN A 33 -4.74 3.28 7.74
C GLN A 33 -4.02 2.23 8.59
N THR A 34 -3.80 2.55 9.86
CA THR A 34 -3.41 1.59 10.90
C THR A 34 -4.49 1.57 11.96
N ASP A 35 -5.19 0.43 12.08
CA ASP A 35 -6.24 0.23 13.07
C ASP A 35 -5.70 -0.51 14.29
N LEU A 36 -6.08 -0.06 15.47
CA LEU A 36 -5.73 -0.68 16.75
C LEU A 36 -6.94 -1.33 17.36
N PHE A 37 -6.81 -2.59 17.78
CA PHE A 37 -7.86 -3.38 18.42
C PHE A 37 -7.37 -3.90 19.76
N ALA A 38 -8.23 -3.85 20.78
CA ALA A 38 -7.91 -4.28 22.13
C ALA A 38 -8.21 -5.77 22.40
N SER A 39 -8.75 -6.51 21.43
CA SER A 39 -8.98 -7.96 21.55
C SER A 39 -9.16 -8.62 20.17
N GLY A 40 -9.03 -9.95 20.13
CA GLY A 40 -9.31 -10.75 18.94
C GLY A 40 -10.76 -10.65 18.49
N GLU A 41 -11.71 -10.61 19.43
CA GLU A 41 -13.14 -10.48 19.18
C GLU A 41 -13.44 -9.12 18.50
N ALA A 42 -12.96 -8.03 19.09
CA ALA A 42 -13.15 -6.68 18.52
C ALA A 42 -12.55 -6.55 17.11
N PHE A 43 -11.42 -7.21 16.87
CA PHE A 43 -10.84 -7.27 15.54
C PHE A 43 -11.72 -8.06 14.56
N LEU A 44 -12.17 -9.25 14.95
CA LEU A 44 -12.97 -10.13 14.06
C LEU A 44 -14.36 -9.56 13.72
N GLU A 45 -14.94 -8.72 14.59
CA GLU A 45 -16.18 -7.99 14.28
C GLU A 45 -16.00 -7.00 13.09
N HIS A 46 -14.78 -6.52 12.88
CA HIS A 46 -14.46 -5.56 11.81
C HIS A 46 -13.64 -6.19 10.66
N PHE A 47 -13.30 -7.47 10.78
CA PHE A 47 -12.50 -8.17 9.80
C PHE A 47 -13.35 -8.57 8.58
N GLU A 48 -12.81 -8.28 7.42
CA GLU A 48 -13.30 -8.74 6.12
C GLU A 48 -12.10 -9.25 5.31
N PRO A 49 -12.26 -10.31 4.49
CA PRO A 49 -11.17 -10.79 3.62
C PRO A 49 -10.58 -9.68 2.75
N ALA A 50 -9.26 -9.64 2.63
CA ALA A 50 -8.51 -8.63 1.90
C ALA A 50 -8.70 -7.18 2.39
N ARG A 51 -9.19 -6.99 3.64
CA ARG A 51 -9.29 -5.67 4.26
C ARG A 51 -7.94 -5.17 4.76
N TYR A 52 -7.12 -6.06 5.32
CA TYR A 52 -5.79 -5.74 5.86
C TYR A 52 -4.71 -6.50 5.11
N ASP A 53 -3.64 -5.78 4.76
CA ASP A 53 -2.46 -6.36 4.11
C ASP A 53 -1.51 -6.99 5.13
N ILE A 54 -1.42 -6.37 6.32
CA ILE A 54 -0.55 -6.79 7.43
C ILE A 54 -1.36 -6.76 8.73
N ILE A 55 -1.25 -7.83 9.51
CA ILE A 55 -1.89 -7.96 10.82
C ILE A 55 -0.81 -8.33 11.85
N PHE A 56 -0.58 -7.45 12.82
CA PHE A 56 0.18 -7.75 14.03
C PHE A 56 -0.78 -8.22 15.10
N LEU A 57 -0.47 -9.31 15.77
CA LEU A 57 -1.38 -10.00 16.67
C LEU A 57 -0.66 -10.47 17.93
N ASP A 58 -1.04 -9.96 19.10
CA ASP A 58 -0.58 -10.54 20.35
C ASP A 58 -1.27 -11.90 20.58
N ILE A 59 -0.51 -12.84 21.13
CA ILE A 59 -1.02 -14.17 21.45
C ILE A 59 -1.75 -14.16 22.80
N TYR A 60 -1.18 -13.47 23.78
CA TYR A 60 -1.72 -13.43 25.14
C TYR A 60 -2.61 -12.21 25.34
N MET A 61 -3.87 -12.36 25.04
CA MET A 61 -4.89 -11.35 25.26
C MET A 61 -5.99 -11.91 26.17
N SER A 62 -6.69 -11.01 26.86
CA SER A 62 -7.89 -11.36 27.61
C SER A 62 -8.98 -11.84 26.65
N GLY A 63 -9.61 -12.99 26.93
CA GLY A 63 -10.64 -13.58 26.06
C GLY A 63 -10.05 -14.49 24.98
N MET A 64 -10.33 -14.21 23.72
CA MET A 64 -9.82 -14.99 22.60
C MET A 64 -8.31 -14.81 22.43
N THR A 65 -7.58 -15.91 22.36
CA THR A 65 -6.14 -15.89 22.13
C THR A 65 -5.79 -15.43 20.70
N GLY A 66 -4.59 -14.88 20.50
CA GLY A 66 -4.11 -14.54 19.15
C GLY A 66 -4.03 -15.75 18.23
N MET A 67 -3.73 -16.95 18.74
CA MET A 67 -3.73 -18.17 17.93
C MET A 67 -5.13 -18.55 17.44
N GLU A 68 -6.16 -18.43 18.28
CA GLU A 68 -7.55 -18.66 17.86
C GLU A 68 -8.00 -17.61 16.85
N THR A 69 -7.64 -16.34 17.09
CA THR A 69 -7.90 -15.23 16.15
C THR A 69 -7.24 -15.50 14.80
N ALA A 70 -5.97 -15.92 14.79
CA ALA A 70 -5.23 -16.24 13.58
C ALA A 70 -5.86 -17.36 12.75
N ARG A 71 -6.35 -18.43 13.42
CA ARG A 71 -7.05 -19.53 12.73
C ARG A 71 -8.30 -19.01 12.02
N ARG A 72 -9.13 -18.19 12.69
CA ARG A 72 -10.33 -17.61 12.08
C ARG A 72 -10.03 -16.66 10.93
N ILE A 73 -8.92 -15.90 11.01
CA ILE A 73 -8.44 -15.10 9.89
C ILE A 73 -8.14 -16.02 8.71
N ARG A 74 -7.38 -17.10 8.92
CA ARG A 74 -6.94 -18.01 7.86
C ARG A 74 -8.06 -18.81 7.19
N GLU A 75 -9.16 -19.03 7.89
CA GLU A 75 -10.38 -19.61 7.31
C GLU A 75 -10.97 -18.73 6.18
N GLN A 76 -10.71 -17.42 6.21
CA GLN A 76 -11.31 -16.45 5.29
C GLN A 76 -10.29 -15.75 4.40
N ASP A 77 -9.04 -15.58 4.90
CA ASP A 77 -7.96 -14.86 4.21
C ASP A 77 -6.62 -15.54 4.43
N THR A 78 -6.09 -16.11 3.37
CA THR A 78 -4.76 -16.73 3.35
C THR A 78 -3.66 -15.79 2.85
N ASN A 79 -4.02 -14.58 2.41
CA ASN A 79 -3.12 -13.67 1.69
C ASN A 79 -2.52 -12.59 2.57
N CYS A 80 -3.19 -12.15 3.63
CA CYS A 80 -2.64 -11.13 4.52
C CYS A 80 -1.36 -11.63 5.22
N SER A 81 -0.39 -10.74 5.41
CA SER A 81 0.78 -11.03 6.22
C SER A 81 0.41 -11.00 7.71
N LEU A 82 0.54 -12.13 8.40
CA LEU A 82 0.21 -12.27 9.81
C LEU A 82 1.50 -12.39 10.62
N LEU A 83 1.69 -11.47 11.58
CA LEU A 83 2.87 -11.39 12.43
C LEU A 83 2.45 -11.48 13.90
N PHE A 84 3.00 -12.44 14.63
CA PHE A 84 2.79 -12.49 16.07
C PHE A 84 3.74 -11.56 16.81
N VAL A 85 3.24 -10.91 17.86
CA VAL A 85 4.00 -10.02 18.73
C VAL A 85 3.65 -10.36 20.17
N THR A 86 4.49 -11.12 20.87
CA THR A 86 4.12 -11.72 22.15
C THR A 86 5.28 -11.79 23.13
N THR A 87 4.99 -12.03 24.39
CA THR A 87 5.99 -12.16 25.47
C THR A 87 6.61 -13.56 25.57
N SER A 88 6.00 -14.60 25.00
CA SER A 88 6.48 -15.98 25.10
C SER A 88 6.88 -16.56 23.74
N PRO A 89 7.92 -17.40 23.66
CA PRO A 89 8.30 -18.16 22.48
C PRO A 89 7.47 -19.46 22.31
N ASP A 90 6.61 -19.83 23.23
CA ASP A 90 5.97 -21.16 23.31
C ASP A 90 5.15 -21.52 22.07
N PHE A 91 4.54 -20.54 21.42
CA PHE A 91 3.73 -20.72 20.21
C PHE A 91 4.49 -20.53 18.89
N ALA A 92 5.81 -20.42 18.94
CA ALA A 92 6.61 -20.21 17.73
C ALA A 92 6.46 -21.38 16.72
N ILE A 93 6.34 -22.62 17.21
CA ILE A 93 6.11 -23.79 16.35
C ILE A 93 4.67 -23.78 15.83
N ASP A 94 3.69 -23.55 16.69
CA ASP A 94 2.27 -23.54 16.29
C ASP A 94 1.93 -22.40 15.31
N SER A 95 2.77 -21.35 15.27
CA SER A 95 2.61 -20.23 14.33
C SER A 95 2.74 -20.66 12.85
N TYR A 96 3.42 -21.78 12.56
CA TYR A 96 3.51 -22.36 11.24
C TYR A 96 2.17 -22.90 10.75
N ASP A 97 1.31 -23.42 11.64
CA ASP A 97 0.00 -23.97 11.28
C ASP A 97 -0.94 -22.90 10.70
N VAL A 98 -0.72 -21.64 11.09
CA VAL A 98 -1.48 -20.49 10.57
C VAL A 98 -0.72 -19.69 9.52
N ASN A 99 0.37 -20.24 8.96
CA ASN A 99 1.24 -19.57 8.01
C ASN A 99 1.59 -18.14 8.45
N ALA A 100 2.06 -17.99 9.71
CA ALA A 100 2.56 -16.70 10.19
C ALA A 100 3.79 -16.29 9.39
N THR A 101 3.81 -15.02 8.96
CA THR A 101 4.93 -14.45 8.22
C THR A 101 6.15 -14.24 9.12
N TYR A 102 5.92 -13.87 10.38
CA TYR A 102 6.98 -13.64 11.37
C TYR A 102 6.48 -13.77 12.81
N TYR A 103 7.45 -13.95 13.74
CA TYR A 103 7.20 -14.06 15.17
C TYR A 103 8.12 -13.10 15.91
N LEU A 104 7.58 -12.15 16.65
CA LEU A 104 8.28 -11.11 17.40
C LEU A 104 8.12 -11.34 18.89
N LEU A 105 9.23 -11.30 19.64
CA LEU A 105 9.22 -11.33 21.10
C LEU A 105 9.26 -9.90 21.66
N LYS A 106 8.32 -9.58 22.56
CA LYS A 106 8.31 -8.34 23.34
C LYS A 106 9.47 -8.34 24.35
N PRO A 107 10.12 -7.21 24.64
CA PRO A 107 9.86 -5.88 24.09
C PRO A 107 10.38 -5.72 22.65
N VAL A 108 9.54 -5.21 21.76
CA VAL A 108 9.89 -5.05 20.34
C VAL A 108 10.71 -3.78 20.12
N ASN A 109 11.74 -3.86 19.28
CA ASN A 109 12.56 -2.73 18.87
C ASN A 109 12.51 -2.51 17.33
N GLU A 110 13.09 -1.40 16.88
CA GLU A 110 13.06 -0.98 15.48
C GLU A 110 13.68 -2.04 14.55
N ALA A 111 14.84 -2.58 14.91
CA ALA A 111 15.53 -3.60 14.10
C ALA A 111 14.72 -4.91 13.95
N GLN A 112 13.94 -5.27 14.97
CA GLN A 112 13.06 -6.42 14.90
C GLN A 112 11.85 -6.17 13.99
N VAL A 113 11.23 -4.97 14.07
CA VAL A 113 10.13 -4.57 13.21
C VAL A 113 10.58 -4.51 11.75
N THR A 114 11.75 -3.94 11.48
CA THR A 114 12.35 -3.91 10.15
C THR A 114 12.47 -5.32 9.57
N ARG A 115 13.13 -6.25 10.28
CA ARG A 115 13.25 -7.63 9.81
C ARG A 115 11.92 -8.34 9.60
N ALA A 116 10.92 -8.04 10.42
CA ALA A 116 9.59 -8.63 10.30
C ALA A 116 8.84 -8.11 9.08
N LEU A 117 8.90 -6.80 8.85
CA LEU A 117 8.28 -6.16 7.69
C LEU A 117 8.98 -6.50 6.37
N ASP A 118 10.31 -6.65 6.38
CA ASP A 118 11.08 -7.12 5.20
C ASP A 118 10.67 -8.54 4.77
N ARG A 119 10.08 -9.34 5.67
CA ARG A 119 9.51 -10.66 5.35
C ARG A 119 8.10 -10.60 4.75
N CYS A 120 7.42 -9.48 4.94
CA CYS A 120 6.14 -9.26 4.26
C CYS A 120 6.43 -8.98 2.78
N ASN A 121 5.60 -9.54 1.90
CA ASN A 121 5.76 -9.31 0.45
C ASN A 121 5.26 -7.90 0.09
N MET A 122 6.06 -6.88 0.40
CA MET A 122 5.72 -5.48 0.18
C MET A 122 5.49 -5.18 -1.30
N ASP A 123 6.29 -5.77 -2.20
CA ASP A 123 6.10 -5.61 -3.65
C ASP A 123 4.74 -6.08 -4.12
N ARG A 124 4.23 -7.18 -3.54
CA ARG A 124 2.88 -7.65 -3.84
C ARG A 124 1.83 -6.69 -3.30
N ILE A 125 1.99 -6.25 -2.05
CA ILE A 125 1.07 -5.31 -1.40
C ILE A 125 0.99 -4.01 -2.20
N GLU A 126 2.12 -3.48 -2.67
CA GLU A 126 2.15 -2.28 -3.50
C GLU A 126 1.50 -2.50 -4.88
N ARG A 127 1.75 -3.65 -5.54
CA ARG A 127 1.12 -3.98 -6.84
C ARG A 127 -0.39 -4.18 -6.74
N ASP A 128 -0.86 -4.76 -5.64
CA ASP A 128 -2.29 -5.02 -5.41
C ASP A 128 -3.06 -3.77 -4.93
N ARG A 129 -2.39 -2.62 -4.83
CA ARG A 129 -2.99 -1.36 -4.44
C ARG A 129 -4.05 -0.89 -5.41
N TYR A 130 -5.23 -0.57 -4.92
CA TYR A 130 -6.34 -0.09 -5.72
C TYR A 130 -7.08 1.06 -5.04
N VAL A 131 -7.80 1.83 -5.84
CA VAL A 131 -8.83 2.78 -5.38
C VAL A 131 -10.18 2.35 -5.92
N MET A 132 -11.25 2.61 -5.16
CA MET A 132 -12.61 2.39 -5.63
C MET A 132 -13.06 3.62 -6.42
N VAL A 133 -13.45 3.43 -7.67
CA VAL A 133 -13.91 4.53 -8.53
C VAL A 133 -15.26 4.20 -9.17
N PRO A 134 -16.16 5.20 -9.30
CA PRO A 134 -17.41 5.01 -10.02
C PRO A 134 -17.16 4.98 -11.53
N SER A 135 -17.59 3.90 -12.17
CA SER A 135 -17.54 3.71 -13.62
C SER A 135 -18.82 3.04 -14.09
N GLN A 136 -19.49 3.62 -15.09
CA GLN A 136 -20.72 3.07 -15.70
C GLN A 136 -21.80 2.67 -14.67
N GLY A 137 -21.98 3.49 -13.62
CA GLY A 137 -22.98 3.26 -12.56
C GLY A 137 -22.63 2.19 -11.54
N LYS A 138 -21.41 1.68 -11.55
CA LYS A 138 -20.88 0.70 -10.58
C LYS A 138 -19.57 1.21 -9.98
N ASN A 139 -19.27 0.78 -8.76
CA ASN A 139 -17.93 0.97 -8.18
C ASN A 139 -17.03 -0.16 -8.65
N VAL A 140 -15.87 0.19 -9.23
CA VAL A 140 -14.87 -0.76 -9.71
C VAL A 140 -13.54 -0.54 -9.00
N ARG A 141 -12.78 -1.61 -8.83
CA ARG A 141 -11.40 -1.54 -8.32
C ARG A 141 -10.49 -1.09 -9.45
N LEU A 142 -9.82 0.02 -9.25
CA LEU A 142 -8.79 0.53 -10.16
C LEU A 142 -7.43 0.30 -9.53
N PHE A 143 -6.71 -0.72 -10.00
CA PHE A 143 -5.36 -1.02 -9.53
C PHE A 143 -4.39 0.04 -10.00
N LEU A 144 -3.72 0.70 -9.05
CA LEU A 144 -2.89 1.87 -9.32
C LEU A 144 -1.68 1.54 -10.18
N HIS A 145 -1.07 0.38 -9.93
CA HIS A 145 0.09 -0.09 -10.70
C HIS A 145 -0.23 -0.35 -12.19
N ASN A 146 -1.49 -0.62 -12.52
CA ASN A 146 -1.91 -0.87 -13.91
C ASN A 146 -2.15 0.43 -14.71
N ILE A 147 -2.19 1.59 -14.06
CA ILE A 147 -2.42 2.87 -14.73
C ILE A 147 -1.14 3.32 -15.43
N ALA A 148 -1.22 3.65 -16.71
CA ALA A 148 -0.15 4.29 -17.44
C ALA A 148 -0.22 5.83 -17.31
N TYR A 149 -1.37 6.40 -17.66
CA TYR A 149 -1.66 7.81 -17.52
C TYR A 149 -3.17 8.04 -17.49
N THR A 150 -3.57 9.27 -17.17
CA THR A 150 -4.99 9.65 -17.17
C THR A 150 -5.19 10.99 -17.85
N GLU A 151 -6.37 11.19 -18.46
CA GLU A 151 -6.74 12.43 -19.12
C GLU A 151 -8.15 12.87 -18.68
N TYR A 152 -8.32 14.16 -18.47
CA TYR A 152 -9.63 14.78 -18.25
C TYR A 152 -10.16 15.36 -19.54
N VAL A 153 -11.05 14.64 -20.21
CA VAL A 153 -11.62 14.99 -21.52
C VAL A 153 -13.14 14.99 -21.43
N SER A 154 -13.78 16.02 -21.97
CA SER A 154 -15.25 16.13 -22.05
C SER A 154 -15.96 15.93 -20.70
N ARG A 155 -15.38 16.47 -19.62
CA ARG A 155 -15.87 16.35 -18.23
C ARG A 155 -15.81 14.93 -17.65
N ARG A 156 -15.02 14.04 -18.23
CA ARG A 156 -14.81 12.68 -17.78
C ARG A 156 -13.32 12.40 -17.64
N ILE A 157 -13.00 11.48 -16.77
CA ILE A 157 -11.62 11.00 -16.61
C ILE A 157 -11.50 9.71 -17.41
N MET A 158 -10.55 9.71 -18.34
CA MET A 158 -10.14 8.53 -19.09
C MET A 158 -8.85 8.00 -18.46
N VAL A 159 -8.90 6.80 -17.92
CA VAL A 159 -7.72 6.10 -17.36
C VAL A 159 -7.21 5.16 -18.43
N HIS A 160 -5.97 5.39 -18.86
CA HIS A 160 -5.27 4.53 -19.82
C HIS A 160 -4.40 3.54 -19.06
N MET A 161 -4.64 2.27 -19.30
CA MET A 161 -3.97 1.16 -18.61
C MET A 161 -2.70 0.75 -19.36
N LYS A 162 -1.73 0.18 -18.64
CA LYS A 162 -0.45 -0.29 -19.21
C LYS A 162 -0.63 -1.40 -20.28
N ASP A 163 -1.71 -2.17 -20.19
CA ASP A 163 -2.09 -3.22 -21.15
C ASP A 163 -2.81 -2.71 -22.40
N GLY A 164 -3.00 -1.39 -22.51
CA GLY A 164 -3.72 -0.73 -23.60
C GLY A 164 -5.23 -0.58 -23.36
N GLY A 165 -5.77 -1.11 -22.26
CA GLY A 165 -7.16 -0.91 -21.88
C GLY A 165 -7.45 0.55 -21.49
N THR A 166 -8.73 0.93 -21.50
CA THR A 166 -9.18 2.25 -21.07
C THR A 166 -10.40 2.12 -20.16
N LEU A 167 -10.40 2.86 -19.06
CA LEU A 167 -11.51 2.93 -18.11
C LEU A 167 -12.02 4.37 -18.00
N GLU A 168 -13.34 4.57 -18.18
CA GLU A 168 -13.99 5.84 -17.93
C GLU A 168 -14.38 5.94 -16.45
N VAL A 169 -13.96 7.02 -15.77
CA VAL A 169 -14.25 7.27 -14.36
C VAL A 169 -15.12 8.51 -14.20
N ASN A 170 -16.22 8.38 -13.45
CA ASN A 170 -17.21 9.42 -13.20
C ASN A 170 -16.92 10.18 -11.89
N LEU A 171 -15.77 10.85 -11.83
CA LEU A 171 -15.35 11.75 -10.74
C LEU A 171 -14.98 13.13 -11.31
N SER A 172 -15.01 14.15 -10.48
CA SER A 172 -14.40 15.42 -10.84
C SER A 172 -12.87 15.25 -10.92
N GLN A 173 -12.20 16.11 -11.72
CA GLN A 173 -10.74 16.11 -11.80
C GLN A 173 -10.07 16.25 -10.42
N LYS A 174 -10.63 17.11 -9.55
CA LYS A 174 -10.08 17.36 -8.21
C LYS A 174 -10.17 16.13 -7.31
N GLU A 175 -11.32 15.47 -7.27
CA GLU A 175 -11.51 14.25 -6.48
C GLU A 175 -10.56 13.14 -6.95
N PHE A 176 -10.43 12.95 -8.26
CA PHE A 176 -9.55 11.93 -8.80
C PHE A 176 -8.07 12.23 -8.56
N GLN A 177 -7.65 13.49 -8.66
CA GLN A 177 -6.30 13.90 -8.29
C GLN A 177 -5.98 13.63 -6.81
N GLN A 178 -6.94 13.85 -5.92
CA GLN A 178 -6.80 13.55 -4.48
C GLN A 178 -6.61 12.05 -4.21
N LEU A 179 -7.10 11.17 -5.08
CA LEU A 179 -6.89 9.72 -4.97
C LEU A 179 -5.51 9.27 -5.44
N LEU A 180 -4.93 9.93 -6.46
CA LEU A 180 -3.69 9.46 -7.09
C LEU A 180 -2.44 10.23 -6.66
N LEU A 181 -2.52 11.55 -6.47
CA LEU A 181 -1.35 12.39 -6.14
C LEU A 181 -0.71 12.14 -4.76
N PRO A 182 -1.35 11.49 -3.77
CA PRO A 182 -0.64 11.02 -2.58
C PRO A 182 0.46 10.00 -2.86
N PHE A 183 0.41 9.31 -4.01
CA PHE A 183 1.45 8.37 -4.42
C PHE A 183 2.52 9.09 -5.23
N ASP A 184 3.79 8.96 -4.84
CA ASP A 184 4.92 9.69 -5.41
C ASP A 184 5.23 9.34 -6.88
N TRP A 185 4.73 8.19 -7.36
CA TRP A 185 4.84 7.79 -8.77
C TRP A 185 3.77 8.41 -9.69
N PHE A 186 2.77 9.14 -9.16
CA PHE A 186 1.86 9.93 -9.99
C PHE A 186 2.22 11.40 -10.04
N CYS A 187 2.20 11.98 -11.21
CA CYS A 187 2.54 13.37 -11.42
C CYS A 187 1.52 14.10 -12.31
N ASP A 188 1.08 15.28 -11.86
CA ASP A 188 0.29 16.21 -12.65
C ASP A 188 1.23 17.03 -13.58
N CYS A 189 1.49 16.50 -14.77
CA CYS A 189 2.43 17.09 -15.74
C CYS A 189 1.80 18.16 -16.63
N MET A 190 0.49 18.11 -16.84
CA MET A 190 -0.27 19.07 -17.62
C MET A 190 -1.70 19.17 -17.10
N LYS A 191 -2.40 20.29 -17.35
CA LYS A 191 -3.79 20.46 -16.91
C LYS A 191 -4.66 19.30 -17.36
N GLY A 192 -5.19 18.55 -16.40
CA GLY A 192 -6.07 17.43 -16.66
C GLY A 192 -5.38 16.10 -17.00
N VAL A 193 -4.04 16.04 -16.91
CA VAL A 193 -3.28 14.83 -17.24
C VAL A 193 -2.39 14.43 -16.06
N LEU A 194 -2.56 13.21 -15.56
CA LEU A 194 -1.66 12.59 -14.61
C LEU A 194 -0.88 11.47 -15.29
N VAL A 195 0.40 11.40 -15.03
CA VAL A 195 1.31 10.38 -15.56
C VAL A 195 1.79 9.49 -14.41
N ASN A 196 1.84 8.19 -14.65
CA ASN A 196 2.51 7.25 -13.77
C ASN A 196 3.98 7.13 -14.19
N PHE A 197 4.90 7.49 -13.31
CA PHE A 197 6.34 7.42 -13.57
C PHE A 197 6.85 6.00 -13.81
N GLU A 198 6.19 4.98 -13.28
CA GLU A 198 6.54 3.58 -13.56
C GLU A 198 6.39 3.20 -15.04
N ASP A 199 5.45 3.86 -15.76
CA ASP A 199 5.23 3.62 -17.20
C ASP A 199 6.02 4.57 -18.10
N VAL A 200 6.81 5.49 -17.56
CA VAL A 200 7.66 6.35 -18.35
C VAL A 200 8.84 5.55 -18.91
N HIS A 201 8.98 5.55 -20.23
CA HIS A 201 10.13 5.00 -20.92
C HIS A 201 11.28 6.01 -20.95
N LYS A 202 10.95 7.29 -21.29
CA LYS A 202 11.96 8.35 -21.41
C LYS A 202 11.35 9.72 -21.16
N LEU A 203 12.10 10.57 -20.43
CA LEU A 203 11.84 12.01 -20.32
C LEU A 203 12.56 12.75 -21.45
N GLN A 204 11.83 13.49 -22.26
CA GLN A 204 12.32 14.41 -23.28
C GLN A 204 12.34 15.86 -22.74
N SER A 205 12.70 16.82 -23.60
CA SER A 205 12.77 18.25 -23.22
C SER A 205 11.41 18.88 -22.86
N ASP A 206 10.30 18.32 -23.34
CA ASP A 206 8.97 18.89 -23.21
C ASP A 206 7.86 17.84 -23.03
N ARG A 207 8.23 16.55 -22.90
CA ARG A 207 7.27 15.44 -22.86
C ARG A 207 7.83 14.19 -22.23
N PHE A 208 6.93 13.29 -21.86
CA PHE A 208 7.22 11.88 -21.55
C PHE A 208 6.89 10.99 -22.76
N ASP A 209 7.79 10.10 -23.09
CA ASP A 209 7.50 8.93 -23.94
C ASP A 209 7.18 7.77 -22.98
N MET A 210 5.97 7.22 -23.09
CA MET A 210 5.46 6.17 -22.20
C MET A 210 5.81 4.78 -22.72
N LYS A 211 5.94 3.78 -21.84
CA LYS A 211 6.14 2.37 -22.22
C LYS A 211 4.96 1.81 -23.00
N CYS A 212 3.74 2.26 -22.70
CA CYS A 212 2.53 1.92 -23.47
C CYS A 212 2.49 2.54 -24.89
N GLY A 213 3.51 3.29 -25.29
CA GLY A 213 3.64 3.91 -26.61
C GLY A 213 3.04 5.30 -26.74
N ALA A 214 2.36 5.82 -25.72
CA ALA A 214 1.83 7.18 -25.71
C ALA A 214 2.93 8.23 -25.54
N THR A 215 2.66 9.46 -26.03
CA THR A 215 3.51 10.63 -25.81
C THR A 215 2.72 11.70 -25.07
N ILE A 216 3.17 12.08 -23.88
CA ILE A 216 2.47 13.01 -23.00
C ILE A 216 3.26 14.30 -22.83
N ALA A 217 2.69 15.42 -23.30
CA ALA A 217 3.34 16.73 -23.17
C ALA A 217 3.43 17.18 -21.71
N ILE A 218 4.49 17.92 -21.39
CA ILE A 218 4.66 18.54 -20.08
C ILE A 218 4.44 20.06 -20.23
N SER A 219 3.59 20.63 -19.36
CA SER A 219 3.38 22.07 -19.34
C SER A 219 4.69 22.81 -19.08
N ARG A 220 4.99 23.85 -19.85
CA ARG A 220 6.21 24.67 -19.67
C ARG A 220 6.35 25.21 -18.25
N LEU A 221 5.24 25.60 -17.63
CA LEU A 221 5.20 26.11 -16.25
C LEU A 221 5.52 25.05 -15.20
N LYS A 222 5.28 23.78 -15.51
CA LYS A 222 5.49 22.65 -14.59
C LYS A 222 6.78 21.88 -14.87
N TYR A 223 7.46 22.16 -15.96
CA TYR A 223 8.56 21.33 -16.44
C TYR A 223 9.68 21.14 -15.39
N SER A 224 10.08 22.20 -14.71
CA SER A 224 11.14 22.11 -13.69
C SER A 224 10.75 21.21 -12.53
N ASP A 225 9.55 21.40 -11.98
CA ASP A 225 9.00 20.60 -10.89
C ASP A 225 8.79 19.12 -11.30
N VAL A 226 8.17 18.91 -12.46
CA VAL A 226 7.93 17.55 -12.99
C VAL A 226 9.24 16.80 -13.22
N ARG A 227 10.26 17.48 -13.77
CA ARG A 227 11.59 16.91 -14.00
C ARG A 227 12.27 16.53 -12.69
N GLU A 228 12.24 17.40 -11.70
CA GLU A 228 12.81 17.14 -10.37
C GLU A 228 12.16 15.92 -9.74
N ARG A 229 10.83 15.89 -9.65
CA ARG A 229 10.06 14.76 -9.10
C ARG A 229 10.33 13.44 -9.83
N TYR A 230 10.44 13.47 -11.16
CA TYR A 230 10.75 12.27 -11.95
C TYR A 230 12.18 11.76 -11.67
N LEU A 231 13.15 12.66 -11.54
CA LEU A 231 14.53 12.28 -11.19
C LEU A 231 14.61 11.71 -9.77
N ASP A 232 13.95 12.35 -8.80
CA ASP A 232 13.90 11.86 -7.42
C ASP A 232 13.28 10.46 -7.35
N TYR A 233 12.15 10.25 -8.04
CA TYR A 233 11.53 8.94 -8.16
C TYR A 233 12.48 7.90 -8.78
N THR A 234 13.15 8.24 -9.87
CA THR A 234 14.07 7.34 -10.57
C THR A 234 15.27 6.97 -9.70
N PHE A 235 15.87 7.95 -9.00
CA PHE A 235 16.98 7.68 -8.09
C PHE A 235 16.58 6.83 -6.89
N LYS A 236 15.39 7.05 -6.33
CA LYS A 236 14.84 6.24 -5.25
C LYS A 236 14.68 4.78 -5.69
N THR A 237 14.02 4.54 -6.82
CA THR A 237 13.78 3.20 -7.36
C THR A 237 15.09 2.45 -7.70
N LEU A 238 16.11 3.17 -8.21
CA LEU A 238 17.43 2.57 -8.50
C LEU A 238 18.16 2.15 -7.21
N ARG A 239 18.06 2.91 -6.14
CA ARG A 239 18.65 2.55 -4.83
C ARG A 239 17.96 1.34 -4.21
N GLU A 240 16.65 1.27 -4.28
CA GLU A 240 15.86 0.14 -3.78
C GLU A 240 16.11 -1.14 -4.59
N GLY A 241 16.25 -1.05 -5.92
CA GLY A 241 16.57 -2.19 -6.80
C GLY A 241 18.03 -2.69 -6.73
N GLN A 242 18.95 -1.92 -6.13
CA GLN A 242 20.35 -2.34 -5.89
C GLN A 242 20.57 -2.96 -4.50
N ALA A 243 19.56 -2.94 -3.62
CA ALA A 243 19.62 -3.51 -2.27
C ALA A 243 19.19 -4.99 -2.22
N LEU A 244 18.91 -5.60 -3.36
CA LEU A 244 18.64 -7.04 -3.58
C LEU A 244 19.85 -7.70 -4.25
#